data_929c10088ea4ab506b63a5be6436fc19
#
_entry.id   929c10088ea4ab506b63a5be6436fc19
#
_cell.length_a   1.000
_cell.length_b   1.000
_cell.length_c   1.000
_cell.angle_alpha   90.00
_cell.angle_beta   90.00
_cell.angle_gamma   90.00
#
_symmetry.space_group_name_H-M   'P 1'
#
loop_
_entity.id
_entity.type
_entity.pdbx_description
1 polymer ?
#
loop_
_entity_poly.entity_id
_entity_poly.type
_entity_poly.pdbx_seq_one_letter_code
_entity_poly.pdbx_strand_id
1 'polypeptide(L)'
;WKNFIADVKLAPMTSISQSLERARFLSAPDTPLLPLLRAMSRETTLLAGQSVADVAEQGARKAAEALQRRVFGAAGAKIVTTGAPTDRIESIVDIEFESLRRLVTAPEGGKAPIEGVVARLGELQVLLTAVDSALKGGGAPPPSPLPNQIKAEAANSPEPVRSILENLGSTSSRVALMQLRESLSR
;
A
#
# COMPACT_ATOMS: atom_id res chain seq x y z
N TRP A 1 3.68 4.97 14.07
CA TRP A 1 3.58 4.39 12.73
C TRP A 1 2.72 5.23 11.79
N LYS A 2 1.53 5.71 12.20
CA LYS A 2 0.68 6.57 11.36
C LYS A 2 1.45 7.79 10.83
N ASN A 3 2.10 8.53 11.69
CA ASN A 3 2.89 9.70 11.30
C ASN A 3 4.05 9.32 10.37
N PHE A 4 4.77 8.24 10.70
CA PHE A 4 5.85 7.75 9.85
C PHE A 4 5.36 7.38 8.44
N ILE A 5 4.26 6.62 8.33
CA ILE A 5 3.66 6.22 7.05
C ILE A 5 3.20 7.45 6.25
N ALA A 6 2.59 8.43 6.91
CA ALA A 6 2.15 9.67 6.27
C ALA A 6 3.32 10.58 5.82
N ASP A 7 4.48 10.45 6.46
CA ASP A 7 5.68 11.21 6.12
C ASP A 7 6.50 10.58 4.99
N VAL A 8 6.23 9.33 4.61
CA VAL A 8 6.86 8.67 3.45
C VAL A 8 6.31 9.28 2.16
N LYS A 9 7.04 10.24 1.62
CA LYS A 9 6.67 11.00 0.43
C LYS A 9 7.83 11.05 -0.56
N LEU A 10 7.50 11.18 -1.84
CA LEU A 10 8.51 11.47 -2.85
C LEU A 10 9.01 12.91 -2.70
N ALA A 11 10.31 13.08 -2.87
CA ALA A 11 10.88 14.42 -2.95
C ALA A 11 10.22 15.20 -4.12
N PRO A 12 10.02 16.51 -3.98
CA PRO A 12 9.44 17.34 -5.04
C PRO A 12 10.17 17.15 -6.38
N MET A 13 9.41 17.09 -7.46
CA MET A 13 9.92 16.94 -8.82
C MET A 13 9.62 18.20 -9.61
N THR A 14 10.62 18.73 -10.28
CA THR A 14 10.54 19.97 -11.07
C THR A 14 10.72 19.75 -12.56
N SER A 15 11.15 18.56 -12.98
CA SER A 15 11.38 18.20 -14.38
C SER A 15 10.79 16.83 -14.74
N ILE A 16 10.57 16.60 -16.05
CA ILE A 16 10.18 15.29 -16.58
C ILE A 16 11.26 14.26 -16.30
N SER A 17 12.53 14.60 -16.45
CA SER A 17 13.64 13.69 -16.20
C SER A 17 13.60 13.17 -14.76
N GLN A 18 13.37 14.04 -13.78
CA GLN A 18 13.22 13.62 -12.38
C GLN A 18 11.99 12.71 -12.16
N SER A 19 10.87 13.02 -12.80
CA SER A 19 9.66 12.18 -12.73
C SER A 19 9.91 10.81 -13.36
N LEU A 20 10.62 10.77 -14.48
CA LEU A 20 11.02 9.55 -15.17
C LEU A 20 11.96 8.68 -14.33
N GLU A 21 13.00 9.28 -13.72
CA GLU A 21 13.91 8.57 -12.82
C GLU A 21 13.16 7.96 -11.62
N ARG A 22 12.25 8.72 -11.01
CA ARG A 22 11.43 8.22 -9.88
C ARG A 22 10.50 7.10 -10.31
N ALA A 23 9.80 7.25 -11.44
CA ALA A 23 8.95 6.21 -11.97
C ALA A 23 9.76 4.94 -12.27
N ARG A 24 10.93 5.07 -12.90
CA ARG A 24 11.85 3.96 -13.17
C ARG A 24 12.32 3.26 -11.90
N PHE A 25 12.73 4.02 -10.89
CA PHE A 25 13.20 3.49 -9.62
C PHE A 25 12.09 2.72 -8.87
N LEU A 26 10.85 3.23 -8.90
CA LEU A 26 9.72 2.60 -8.21
C LEU A 26 9.11 1.44 -8.99
N SER A 27 9.28 1.37 -10.31
CA SER A 27 8.80 0.27 -11.16
C SER A 27 9.82 -0.84 -11.40
N ALA A 28 11.06 -0.65 -10.92
CA ALA A 28 12.10 -1.65 -11.08
C ALA A 28 11.76 -2.99 -10.38
N PRO A 29 12.25 -4.12 -10.89
CA PRO A 29 12.03 -5.43 -10.25
C PRO A 29 12.56 -5.50 -8.80
N ASP A 30 13.60 -4.74 -8.53
CA ASP A 30 14.25 -4.58 -7.21
C ASP A 30 13.77 -3.33 -6.45
N THR A 31 12.59 -2.85 -6.78
CA THR A 31 12.01 -1.64 -6.17
C THR A 31 12.04 -1.72 -4.64
N PRO A 32 12.50 -0.66 -3.94
CA PRO A 32 12.48 -0.61 -2.48
C PRO A 32 11.06 -0.48 -1.91
N LEU A 33 10.07 -0.18 -2.74
CA LEU A 33 8.68 0.00 -2.31
C LEU A 33 8.11 -1.29 -1.70
N LEU A 34 8.33 -2.44 -2.35
CA LEU A 34 7.84 -3.74 -1.88
C LEU A 34 8.38 -4.14 -0.51
N PRO A 35 9.71 -4.18 -0.27
CA PRO A 35 10.26 -4.52 1.04
C PRO A 35 9.86 -3.51 2.11
N LEU A 36 9.78 -2.21 1.79
CA LEU A 36 9.34 -1.18 2.71
C LEU A 36 7.90 -1.42 3.18
N LEU A 37 6.96 -1.61 2.24
CA LEU A 37 5.55 -1.84 2.58
C LEU A 37 5.34 -3.17 3.33
N ARG A 38 6.10 -4.21 2.97
CA ARG A 38 6.07 -5.49 3.71
C ARG A 38 6.60 -5.33 5.13
N ALA A 39 7.68 -4.57 5.32
CA ALA A 39 8.20 -4.27 6.66
C ALA A 39 7.17 -3.49 7.48
N MET A 40 6.59 -2.41 6.92
CA MET A 40 5.52 -1.65 7.57
C MET A 40 4.33 -2.54 7.95
N SER A 41 3.87 -3.40 7.03
CA SER A 41 2.77 -4.34 7.29
C SER A 41 3.10 -5.27 8.44
N ARG A 42 4.30 -5.86 8.46
CA ARG A 42 4.73 -6.77 9.51
C ARG A 42 4.81 -6.07 10.87
N GLU A 43 5.40 -4.90 10.93
CA GLU A 43 5.58 -4.14 12.17
C GLU A 43 4.25 -3.56 12.72
N THR A 44 3.23 -3.42 11.88
CA THR A 44 1.89 -2.97 12.28
C THR A 44 0.89 -4.09 12.48
N THR A 45 1.32 -5.35 12.39
CA THR A 45 0.48 -6.53 12.63
C THR A 45 0.82 -7.10 14.00
N LEU A 46 -0.04 -6.87 14.97
CA LEU A 46 0.20 -7.29 16.35
C LEU A 46 -0.36 -8.68 16.66
N LEU A 47 -1.47 -9.06 16.01
CA LEU A 47 -2.13 -10.34 16.27
C LEU A 47 -1.58 -11.51 15.45
N ALA A 48 -0.93 -11.27 14.31
CA ALA A 48 -0.38 -12.35 13.48
C ALA A 48 0.89 -13.02 14.07
N GLY A 49 1.56 -12.38 15.03
CA GLY A 49 2.70 -12.97 15.76
C GLY A 49 2.30 -13.96 16.87
N GLN A 50 1.02 -14.05 17.19
CA GLN A 50 0.52 -14.90 18.28
C GLN A 50 0.08 -16.30 17.82
N SER A 51 0.18 -16.61 16.53
CA SER A 51 -0.50 -17.77 15.95
C SER A 51 -0.03 -19.14 16.43
N VAL A 52 1.16 -19.29 17.00
CA VAL A 52 1.62 -20.59 17.55
C VAL A 52 1.43 -20.67 19.06
N ALA A 53 1.65 -19.59 19.78
CA ALA A 53 1.41 -19.53 21.22
C ALA A 53 -0.09 -19.47 21.52
N ASP A 54 -0.88 -18.69 20.72
CA ASP A 54 -2.34 -18.58 20.88
C ASP A 54 -3.09 -19.83 20.50
N VAL A 55 -2.63 -20.62 19.51
CA VAL A 55 -3.22 -21.92 19.19
C VAL A 55 -3.03 -22.90 20.35
N ALA A 56 -1.88 -22.86 21.02
CA ALA A 56 -1.62 -23.66 22.22
C ALA A 56 -2.45 -23.14 23.41
N GLU A 57 -2.57 -21.84 23.57
CA GLU A 57 -3.35 -21.20 24.66
C GLU A 57 -4.86 -21.35 24.42
N GLN A 58 -5.34 -21.21 23.17
CA GLN A 58 -6.74 -21.51 22.81
C GLN A 58 -7.08 -22.98 22.94
N GLY A 59 -6.14 -23.87 22.63
CA GLY A 59 -6.27 -25.30 22.89
C GLY A 59 -6.37 -25.60 24.39
N ALA A 60 -5.52 -24.99 25.21
CA ALA A 60 -5.55 -25.10 26.66
C ALA A 60 -6.83 -24.47 27.27
N ARG A 61 -7.29 -23.35 26.76
CA ARG A 61 -8.57 -22.73 27.19
C ARG A 61 -9.78 -23.57 26.83
N LYS A 62 -9.84 -24.11 25.60
CA LYS A 62 -10.92 -25.02 25.18
C LYS A 62 -10.94 -26.31 26.01
N ALA A 63 -9.76 -26.85 26.35
CA ALA A 63 -9.62 -28.00 27.23
C ALA A 63 -10.07 -27.66 28.66
N ALA A 64 -9.68 -26.49 29.19
CA ALA A 64 -10.12 -26.01 30.52
C ALA A 64 -11.63 -25.76 30.56
N GLU A 65 -12.22 -25.16 29.52
CA GLU A 65 -13.68 -24.96 29.40
C GLU A 65 -14.43 -26.30 29.31
N ALA A 66 -13.87 -27.28 28.58
CA ALA A 66 -14.46 -28.61 28.49
C ALA A 66 -14.40 -29.36 29.83
N LEU A 67 -13.33 -29.22 30.58
CA LEU A 67 -13.17 -29.74 31.94
C LEU A 67 -14.13 -29.02 32.90
N GLN A 68 -14.23 -27.70 32.82
CA GLN A 68 -15.11 -26.89 33.66
C GLN A 68 -16.59 -27.21 33.43
N ARG A 69 -17.00 -27.41 32.15
CA ARG A 69 -18.35 -27.90 31.81
C ARG A 69 -18.64 -29.29 32.37
N ARG A 70 -17.61 -30.17 32.37
CA ARG A 70 -17.74 -31.52 32.89
C ARG A 70 -17.83 -31.58 34.42
N VAL A 71 -17.16 -30.65 35.12
CA VAL A 71 -17.05 -30.64 36.58
C VAL A 71 -18.21 -29.82 37.22
N PHE A 72 -18.58 -28.70 36.62
CA PHE A 72 -19.51 -27.72 37.21
C PHE A 72 -20.85 -27.57 36.47
N GLY A 73 -21.08 -28.36 35.41
CA GLY A 73 -22.31 -28.29 34.64
C GLY A 73 -22.53 -26.96 33.89
N ALA A 74 -23.68 -26.84 33.18
CA ALA A 74 -23.96 -25.69 32.34
C ALA A 74 -24.09 -24.34 33.07
N ALA A 75 -24.25 -24.33 34.39
CA ALA A 75 -24.38 -23.11 35.20
C ALA A 75 -23.05 -22.42 35.50
N GLY A 76 -21.92 -23.14 35.40
CA GLY A 76 -20.59 -22.59 35.64
C GLY A 76 -19.98 -21.86 34.44
N ALA A 77 -20.61 -21.95 33.27
CA ALA A 77 -20.06 -21.40 32.02
C ALA A 77 -20.22 -19.89 31.84
N LYS A 78 -20.83 -19.18 32.76
CA LYS A 78 -21.23 -17.78 32.61
C LYS A 78 -20.22 -16.73 33.13
N ILE A 79 -19.06 -17.13 33.60
CA ILE A 79 -18.12 -16.21 34.27
C ILE A 79 -16.87 -15.89 33.43
N VAL A 80 -16.68 -16.48 32.27
CA VAL A 80 -15.55 -16.15 31.39
C VAL A 80 -16.04 -15.77 30.00
N THR A 81 -16.86 -14.74 29.93
CA THR A 81 -16.97 -13.95 28.71
C THR A 81 -15.88 -12.90 28.74
N THR A 82 -14.69 -13.30 28.48
CA THR A 82 -13.66 -12.39 27.99
C THR A 82 -14.12 -11.81 26.68
N GLY A 83 -14.09 -10.49 26.60
CA GLY A 83 -14.58 -9.66 25.51
C GLY A 83 -14.33 -10.22 24.11
N ALA A 84 -15.21 -9.85 23.20
CA ALA A 84 -15.06 -10.16 21.78
C ALA A 84 -13.64 -9.79 21.30
N PRO A 85 -13.08 -10.47 20.27
CA PRO A 85 -11.76 -10.16 19.73
C PRO A 85 -11.57 -8.68 19.36
N THR A 86 -12.66 -7.95 19.17
CA THR A 86 -12.72 -6.52 18.88
C THR A 86 -12.39 -5.61 20.07
N ASP A 87 -12.39 -6.12 21.31
CA ASP A 87 -12.15 -5.31 22.51
C ASP A 87 -10.66 -5.27 22.91
N ARG A 88 -9.81 -5.93 22.16
CA ARG A 88 -8.35 -5.88 22.41
C ARG A 88 -7.74 -4.65 21.74
N ILE A 89 -6.87 -3.94 22.46
CA ILE A 89 -6.14 -2.77 21.93
C ILE A 89 -5.37 -3.15 20.65
N GLU A 90 -4.83 -4.35 20.58
CA GLU A 90 -4.11 -4.90 19.43
C GLU A 90 -4.99 -4.97 18.18
N SER A 91 -6.30 -5.30 18.33
CA SER A 91 -7.23 -5.36 17.22
C SER A 91 -7.51 -3.99 16.60
N ILE A 92 -7.46 -2.92 17.40
CA ILE A 92 -7.63 -1.54 16.92
C ILE A 92 -6.47 -1.18 15.98
N VAL A 93 -5.24 -1.53 16.35
CA VAL A 93 -4.07 -1.31 15.51
C VAL A 93 -4.18 -2.14 14.22
N ASP A 94 -4.55 -3.40 14.33
CA ASP A 94 -4.68 -4.30 13.19
C ASP A 94 -5.75 -3.85 12.20
N ILE A 95 -6.88 -3.33 12.67
CA ILE A 95 -7.95 -2.77 11.82
C ILE A 95 -7.45 -1.51 11.10
N GLU A 96 -6.74 -0.64 11.80
CA GLU A 96 -6.23 0.61 11.23
C GLU A 96 -5.27 0.38 10.05
N PHE A 97 -4.45 -0.67 10.11
CA PHE A 97 -3.47 -1.00 9.06
C PHE A 97 -3.91 -2.16 8.15
N GLU A 98 -5.17 -2.58 8.22
CA GLU A 98 -5.67 -3.68 7.41
C GLU A 98 -5.55 -3.41 5.91
N SER A 99 -5.81 -2.18 5.46
CA SER A 99 -5.69 -1.78 4.07
C SER A 99 -4.25 -1.91 3.56
N LEU A 100 -3.26 -1.59 4.38
CA LEU A 100 -1.85 -1.76 4.06
C LEU A 100 -1.49 -3.26 3.97
N ARG A 101 -1.98 -4.09 4.89
CA ARG A 101 -1.77 -5.54 4.83
C ARG A 101 -2.38 -6.15 3.58
N ARG A 102 -3.62 -5.81 3.26
CA ARG A 102 -4.30 -6.29 2.04
C ARG A 102 -3.53 -5.92 0.77
N LEU A 103 -2.90 -4.75 0.75
CA LEU A 103 -2.13 -4.28 -0.40
C LEU A 103 -0.91 -5.17 -0.69
N VAL A 104 -0.24 -5.67 0.36
CA VAL A 104 1.01 -6.46 0.23
C VAL A 104 0.81 -7.95 0.31
N THR A 105 -0.37 -8.41 0.70
CA THR A 105 -0.70 -9.83 0.83
C THR A 105 -1.32 -10.34 -0.47
N ALA A 106 -0.72 -11.38 -1.05
CA ALA A 106 -1.30 -12.05 -2.19
C ALA A 106 -2.52 -12.89 -1.74
N PRO A 107 -3.69 -12.78 -2.39
CA PRO A 107 -4.76 -13.72 -2.21
C PRO A 107 -4.35 -15.11 -2.67
N GLU A 108 -5.05 -16.15 -2.22
CA GLU A 108 -4.75 -17.54 -2.64
C GLU A 108 -4.69 -17.66 -4.16
N GLY A 109 -3.53 -18.09 -4.68
CA GLY A 109 -3.29 -18.25 -6.12
C GLY A 109 -3.17 -16.97 -6.94
N GLY A 110 -3.18 -15.78 -6.31
CA GLY A 110 -3.11 -14.48 -6.97
C GLY A 110 -1.81 -13.71 -6.72
N LYS A 111 -1.71 -12.55 -7.35
CA LYS A 111 -0.66 -11.56 -7.11
C LYS A 111 -1.10 -10.57 -6.03
N ALA A 112 -0.14 -10.06 -5.26
CA ALA A 112 -0.43 -8.99 -4.32
C ALA A 112 -0.89 -7.71 -5.07
N PRO A 113 -1.90 -6.98 -4.59
CA PRO A 113 -2.38 -5.77 -5.28
C PRO A 113 -1.29 -4.74 -5.55
N ILE A 114 -0.27 -4.64 -4.71
CA ILE A 114 0.89 -3.77 -4.91
C ILE A 114 1.64 -4.06 -6.22
N GLU A 115 1.62 -5.29 -6.72
CA GLU A 115 2.24 -5.63 -8.00
C GLU A 115 1.54 -4.94 -9.18
N GLY A 116 0.22 -4.74 -9.07
CA GLY A 116 -0.55 -3.93 -10.01
C GLY A 116 -0.11 -2.47 -10.00
N VAL A 117 0.12 -1.91 -8.81
CA VAL A 117 0.65 -0.54 -8.65
C VAL A 117 2.03 -0.42 -9.29
N VAL A 118 2.93 -1.36 -9.04
CA VAL A 118 4.27 -1.37 -9.65
C VAL A 118 4.20 -1.47 -11.18
N ALA A 119 3.29 -2.29 -11.71
CA ALA A 119 3.05 -2.39 -13.15
C ALA A 119 2.57 -1.04 -13.75
N ARG A 120 1.64 -0.35 -13.05
CA ARG A 120 1.19 1.00 -13.46
C ARG A 120 2.30 2.04 -13.44
N LEU A 121 3.21 1.96 -12.48
CA LEU A 121 4.40 2.83 -12.44
C LEU A 121 5.33 2.54 -13.62
N GLY A 122 5.43 1.29 -14.07
CA GLY A 122 6.13 0.91 -15.29
C GLY A 122 5.48 1.51 -16.54
N GLU A 123 4.15 1.46 -16.65
CA GLU A 123 3.42 2.11 -17.75
C GLU A 123 3.65 3.63 -17.74
N LEU A 124 3.66 4.25 -16.55
CA LEU A 124 3.97 5.68 -16.39
C LEU A 124 5.39 6.01 -16.86
N GLN A 125 6.36 5.17 -16.53
CA GLN A 125 7.75 5.33 -16.98
C GLN A 125 7.83 5.34 -18.52
N VAL A 126 7.14 4.40 -19.19
CA VAL A 126 7.08 4.34 -20.66
C VAL A 126 6.46 5.61 -21.23
N LEU A 127 5.34 6.06 -20.68
CA LEU A 127 4.69 7.31 -21.07
C LEU A 127 5.62 8.51 -20.92
N LEU A 128 6.27 8.65 -19.76
CA LEU A 128 7.19 9.77 -19.51
C LEU A 128 8.39 9.75 -20.44
N THR A 129 8.89 8.57 -20.82
CA THR A 129 9.95 8.43 -21.82
C THR A 129 9.50 8.94 -23.18
N ALA A 130 8.27 8.59 -23.59
CA ALA A 130 7.70 9.06 -24.85
C ALA A 130 7.48 10.57 -24.84
N VAL A 131 7.00 11.12 -23.73
CA VAL A 131 6.82 12.58 -23.53
C VAL A 131 8.17 13.31 -23.60
N ASP A 132 9.20 12.82 -22.90
CA ASP A 132 10.54 13.42 -22.91
C ASP A 132 11.15 13.42 -24.32
N SER A 133 10.99 12.31 -25.06
CA SER A 133 11.47 12.17 -26.43
C SER A 133 10.73 13.12 -27.39
N ALA A 134 9.41 13.22 -27.26
CA ALA A 134 8.60 14.13 -28.07
C ALA A 134 9.01 15.59 -27.85
N LEU A 135 9.18 16.00 -26.60
CA LEU A 135 9.59 17.38 -26.27
C LEU A 135 11.01 17.71 -26.77
N LYS A 136 11.94 16.77 -26.67
CA LYS A 136 13.30 16.94 -27.22
C LYS A 136 13.30 17.02 -28.75
N GLY A 137 12.38 16.31 -29.40
CA GLY A 137 12.20 16.35 -30.85
C GLY A 137 11.32 17.51 -31.36
N GLY A 138 10.83 18.40 -30.46
CA GLY A 138 9.92 19.50 -30.82
C GLY A 138 8.51 19.06 -31.19
N GLY A 139 8.14 17.82 -30.87
CA GLY A 139 6.82 17.23 -31.12
C GLY A 139 5.86 17.37 -29.95
N ALA A 140 4.55 17.16 -30.21
CA ALA A 140 3.55 17.13 -29.15
C ALA A 140 3.63 15.80 -28.36
N PRO A 141 3.45 15.84 -27.03
CA PRO A 141 3.37 14.63 -26.22
C PRO A 141 2.18 13.74 -26.64
N PRO A 142 2.32 12.42 -26.57
CA PRO A 142 1.23 11.51 -26.91
C PRO A 142 0.08 11.65 -25.89
N PRO A 143 -1.18 11.70 -26.34
CA PRO A 143 -2.33 11.68 -25.45
C PRO A 143 -2.38 10.34 -24.70
N SER A 144 -2.66 10.38 -23.39
CA SER A 144 -2.75 9.16 -22.59
C SER A 144 -3.77 9.32 -21.46
N PRO A 145 -4.62 8.33 -21.20
CA PRO A 145 -5.52 8.29 -20.05
C PRO A 145 -4.81 7.92 -18.75
N LEU A 146 -3.56 7.46 -18.81
CA LEU A 146 -2.81 6.89 -17.70
C LEU A 146 -2.71 7.82 -16.48
N PRO A 147 -2.47 9.15 -16.59
CA PRO A 147 -2.45 10.03 -15.43
C PRO A 147 -3.76 10.05 -14.64
N ASN A 148 -4.90 9.93 -15.32
CA ASN A 148 -6.21 9.86 -14.66
C ASN A 148 -6.44 8.49 -14.00
N GLN A 149 -5.97 7.41 -14.63
CA GLN A 149 -6.01 6.07 -14.04
C GLN A 149 -5.15 5.98 -12.78
N ILE A 150 -3.95 6.56 -12.79
CA ILE A 150 -3.07 6.63 -11.60
C ILE A 150 -3.73 7.43 -10.47
N LYS A 151 -4.40 8.55 -10.77
CA LYS A 151 -5.16 9.30 -9.76
C LYS A 151 -6.32 8.51 -9.17
N ALA A 152 -7.05 7.76 -10.01
CA ALA A 152 -8.14 6.90 -9.54
C ALA A 152 -7.60 5.75 -8.65
N GLU A 153 -6.47 5.16 -9.01
CA GLU A 153 -5.81 4.12 -8.21
C GLU A 153 -5.25 4.68 -6.89
N ALA A 154 -4.70 5.90 -6.91
CA ALA A 154 -4.25 6.59 -5.72
C ALA A 154 -5.40 6.78 -4.71
N ALA A 155 -6.58 7.19 -5.18
CA ALA A 155 -7.75 7.39 -4.32
C ALA A 155 -8.19 6.10 -3.59
N ASN A 156 -7.92 4.94 -4.17
CA ASN A 156 -8.26 3.62 -3.61
C ASN A 156 -7.10 2.97 -2.86
N SER A 157 -5.92 3.58 -2.86
CA SER A 157 -4.72 3.05 -2.21
C SER A 157 -4.56 3.59 -0.79
N PRO A 158 -4.04 2.79 0.16
CA PRO A 158 -3.65 3.29 1.48
C PRO A 158 -2.36 4.13 1.40
N GLU A 159 -2.11 4.93 2.44
CA GLU A 159 -0.80 5.55 2.61
C GLU A 159 0.28 4.47 2.87
N PRO A 160 1.52 4.66 2.41
CA PRO A 160 2.06 5.82 1.70
C PRO A 160 1.87 5.76 0.17
N VAL A 161 1.29 4.70 -0.37
CA VAL A 161 1.15 4.48 -1.82
C VAL A 161 0.29 5.56 -2.45
N ARG A 162 -0.78 5.99 -1.78
CA ARG A 162 -1.63 7.10 -2.22
C ARG A 162 -0.81 8.35 -2.51
N SER A 163 -0.06 8.83 -1.53
CA SER A 163 0.78 10.04 -1.68
C SER A 163 1.83 9.90 -2.78
N ILE A 164 2.41 8.72 -2.96
CA ILE A 164 3.38 8.43 -4.02
C ILE A 164 2.73 8.55 -5.40
N LEU A 165 1.57 7.90 -5.61
CA LEU A 165 0.86 7.90 -6.88
C LEU A 165 0.30 9.30 -7.22
N GLU A 166 -0.28 10.00 -6.25
CA GLU A 166 -0.78 11.37 -6.43
C GLU A 166 0.35 12.33 -6.83
N ASN A 167 1.48 12.23 -6.16
CA ASN A 167 2.63 13.07 -6.43
C ASN A 167 3.18 12.81 -7.84
N LEU A 168 3.39 11.55 -8.23
CA LEU A 168 3.84 11.19 -9.57
C LEU A 168 2.83 11.57 -10.66
N GLY A 169 1.54 11.24 -10.46
CA GLY A 169 0.50 11.53 -11.45
C GLY A 169 0.27 13.02 -11.66
N SER A 170 0.20 13.81 -10.58
CA SER A 170 -0.04 15.26 -10.67
C SER A 170 1.17 16.04 -11.17
N THR A 171 2.37 15.71 -10.66
CA THR A 171 3.60 16.41 -11.03
C THR A 171 3.98 16.09 -12.47
N SER A 172 3.88 14.85 -12.91
CA SER A 172 4.15 14.46 -14.29
C SER A 172 3.26 15.19 -15.29
N SER A 173 1.97 15.28 -15.00
CA SER A 173 1.02 16.03 -15.84
C SER A 173 1.34 17.52 -15.90
N ARG A 174 1.62 18.14 -14.75
CA ARG A 174 1.93 19.57 -14.64
C ARG A 174 3.22 19.92 -15.37
N VAL A 175 4.28 19.15 -15.17
CA VAL A 175 5.59 19.40 -15.79
C VAL A 175 5.50 19.21 -17.29
N ALA A 176 4.78 18.20 -17.78
CA ALA A 176 4.54 18.00 -19.21
C ALA A 176 3.83 19.20 -19.86
N LEU A 177 2.79 19.73 -19.19
CA LEU A 177 2.06 20.92 -19.66
C LEU A 177 2.93 22.19 -19.65
N MET A 178 3.74 22.38 -18.62
CA MET A 178 4.64 23.55 -18.55
C MET A 178 5.68 23.54 -19.65
N GLN A 179 6.30 22.39 -19.92
CA GLN A 179 7.30 22.26 -20.98
C GLN A 179 6.68 22.39 -22.38
N LEU A 180 5.46 21.85 -22.57
CA LEU A 180 4.73 22.06 -23.81
C LEU A 180 4.46 23.54 -24.06
N ARG A 181 4.00 24.27 -23.03
CA ARG A 181 3.76 25.70 -23.13
C ARG A 181 5.05 26.49 -23.47
N GLU A 182 6.15 26.13 -22.86
CA GLU A 182 7.46 26.75 -23.16
C GLU A 182 7.93 26.49 -24.59
N SER A 183 7.73 25.25 -25.10
CA SER A 183 8.09 24.91 -26.48
C SER A 183 7.25 25.64 -27.53
N LEU A 184 5.98 25.96 -27.19
CA LEU A 184 5.09 26.74 -28.07
C LEU A 184 5.35 28.27 -28.02
N SER A 185 6.13 28.74 -27.04
CA SER A 185 6.45 30.15 -26.85
C SER A 185 7.77 30.55 -27.53
N ARG A 186 8.49 29.62 -28.08
CA ARG A 186 9.73 29.82 -28.87
C ARG A 186 9.43 29.81 -30.35
#